data_70477c1d889a148f5033c916a36a2c8a
#
_entry.id   70477c1d889a148f5033c916a36a2c8a
#
_cell.length_a   1.000
_cell.length_b   1.000
_cell.length_c   1.000
_cell.angle_alpha   90.00
_cell.angle_beta   90.00
_cell.angle_gamma   90.00
#
_symmetry.space_group_name_H-M   'P 1'
#
loop_
_entity.id
_entity.type
_entity.pdbx_description
1 polymer ?
#
loop_
_entity_poly.entity_id
_entity_poly.type
_entity_poly.pdbx_seq_one_letter_code
_entity_poly.pdbx_strand_id
1 'polypeptide(L)'
;MLQPLHEPVAVFLTIMAVILITPMLSRRIRLPGIVGLILGGMVVGPHVLGLLRLSPAIELLGTIGLVYLMFAAGLEIDLRQLSRVRNKPITFGAVTFAIPFLAITGLGRAFGFGWPSAVLLGATFASHTLIAYPVLSRLGIVRNESIAMVVGGTVFADIASLLVLAVIAGGQQGDVSVWSITKLVVLMIGYTLLVLLGLPRVGKFFFSRFSGRDIEFQFVLVALFVAAVLAELIGMRAIVGAFLAGLAINATLPSHSAVEGQTLFLGEAFFIPVFMIYVGMSIDPLAFVTSPETLLIGVAVTAAVYATKFAAAWVTSQFFDYTWNETLAFWGLSQAQAAATIATILVGVNLGLFSQSIFNGAILAALCTCITSPILVERFGERIRVPPRPQEQKPLFDRILVPVANPETEEHLLTLANILTRTTEGTLLPLHVARKVDDRIEGLEHQRELLERVPKILEDPECRVELQRRVDKSIPDGANVFFAHTMA
;
A
#
# COMPACT_ATOMS: atom_id res chain seq x y z
N MET A 1 18.97 19.08 -27.13
CA MET A 1 18.62 17.77 -26.57
C MET A 1 19.74 16.79 -26.88
N LEU A 2 20.16 16.01 -25.89
CA LEU A 2 21.14 14.93 -26.08
C LEU A 2 20.52 13.81 -26.92
N GLN A 3 21.37 12.98 -27.58
CA GLN A 3 20.82 11.79 -28.24
C GLN A 3 20.27 10.80 -27.22
N PRO A 4 19.06 10.29 -27.40
CA PRO A 4 18.47 9.33 -26.47
C PRO A 4 19.30 8.05 -26.40
N LEU A 5 19.41 7.51 -25.19
CA LEU A 5 20.05 6.23 -24.96
C LEU A 5 19.19 5.10 -25.54
N HIS A 6 19.80 4.24 -26.35
CA HIS A 6 19.13 3.07 -26.95
C HIS A 6 19.56 1.75 -26.31
N GLU A 7 20.79 1.72 -25.78
CA GLU A 7 21.33 0.53 -25.14
C GLU A 7 20.60 0.23 -23.80
N PRO A 8 19.99 -0.97 -23.64
CA PRO A 8 19.19 -1.29 -22.46
C PRO A 8 19.94 -1.14 -21.13
N VAL A 9 21.23 -1.50 -21.12
CA VAL A 9 22.06 -1.38 -19.92
C VAL A 9 22.30 0.08 -19.55
N ALA A 10 22.52 0.95 -20.54
CA ALA A 10 22.73 2.39 -20.33
C ALA A 10 21.43 3.07 -19.84
N VAL A 11 20.28 2.68 -20.38
CA VAL A 11 18.96 3.14 -19.90
C VAL A 11 18.77 2.74 -18.44
N PHE A 12 19.02 1.47 -18.10
CA PHE A 12 18.88 0.97 -16.74
C PHE A 12 19.86 1.63 -15.77
N LEU A 13 21.14 1.81 -16.19
CA LEU A 13 22.14 2.54 -15.41
C LEU A 13 21.69 3.97 -15.12
N THR A 14 21.10 4.65 -16.08
CA THR A 14 20.60 6.03 -15.92
C THR A 14 19.47 6.06 -14.87
N ILE A 15 18.53 5.12 -14.95
CA ILE A 15 17.45 5.00 -13.94
C ILE A 15 18.06 4.76 -12.55
N MET A 16 19.01 3.83 -12.41
CA MET A 16 19.69 3.55 -11.13
C MET A 16 20.48 4.77 -10.62
N ALA A 17 21.15 5.50 -11.50
CA ALA A 17 21.85 6.71 -11.12
C ALA A 17 20.88 7.79 -10.61
N VAL A 18 19.73 7.97 -11.26
CA VAL A 18 18.67 8.90 -10.79
C VAL A 18 18.13 8.44 -9.43
N ILE A 19 17.84 7.15 -9.24
CA ILE A 19 17.39 6.60 -7.95
C ILE A 19 18.39 6.89 -6.82
N LEU A 20 19.67 6.77 -7.09
CA LEU A 20 20.72 7.00 -6.10
C LEU A 20 20.98 8.49 -5.84
N ILE A 21 21.14 9.27 -6.89
CA ILE A 21 21.66 10.64 -6.79
C ILE A 21 20.58 11.65 -6.39
N THR A 22 19.39 11.56 -6.99
CA THR A 22 18.38 12.63 -6.84
C THR A 22 17.81 12.75 -5.42
N PRO A 23 17.57 11.67 -4.66
CA PRO A 23 17.17 11.80 -3.26
C PRO A 23 18.28 12.40 -2.39
N MET A 24 19.56 12.12 -2.70
CA MET A 24 20.69 12.71 -1.97
C MET A 24 20.77 14.23 -2.21
N LEU A 25 20.57 14.68 -3.44
CA LEU A 25 20.54 16.10 -3.78
C LEU A 25 19.34 16.81 -3.16
N SER A 26 18.15 16.20 -3.21
CA SER A 26 16.92 16.78 -2.64
C SER A 26 17.03 17.01 -1.14
N ARG A 27 17.63 16.08 -0.41
CA ARG A 27 17.86 16.24 1.03
C ARG A 27 18.75 17.43 1.37
N ARG A 28 19.74 17.76 0.51
CA ARG A 28 20.58 18.95 0.72
C ARG A 28 19.80 20.26 0.65
N ILE A 29 18.73 20.31 -0.14
CA ILE A 29 17.85 21.47 -0.27
C ILE A 29 16.56 21.32 0.57
N ARG A 30 16.54 20.39 1.52
CA ARG A 30 15.44 20.12 2.44
C ARG A 30 14.13 19.72 1.74
N LEU A 31 14.22 19.02 0.63
CA LEU A 31 13.08 18.42 -0.06
C LEU A 31 13.02 16.91 0.18
N PRO A 32 11.81 16.33 0.24
CA PRO A 32 11.62 14.88 0.31
C PRO A 32 12.34 14.19 -0.86
N GLY A 33 12.96 13.02 -0.61
CA GLY A 33 13.67 12.27 -1.65
C GLY A 33 12.79 11.91 -2.85
N ILE A 34 11.48 11.69 -2.61
CA ILE A 34 10.48 11.41 -3.66
C ILE A 34 10.33 12.57 -4.64
N VAL A 35 10.33 13.80 -4.15
CA VAL A 35 10.32 14.99 -5.01
C VAL A 35 11.56 15.00 -5.92
N GLY A 36 12.71 14.63 -5.37
CA GLY A 36 13.93 14.48 -6.17
C GLY A 36 13.82 13.44 -7.27
N LEU A 37 13.18 12.32 -7.03
CA LEU A 37 12.94 11.28 -8.03
C LEU A 37 12.05 11.81 -9.17
N ILE A 38 10.96 12.52 -8.84
CA ILE A 38 10.06 13.12 -9.84
C ILE A 38 10.82 14.18 -10.66
N LEU A 39 11.53 15.09 -10.00
CA LEU A 39 12.32 16.13 -10.69
C LEU A 39 13.47 15.51 -11.51
N GLY A 40 14.15 14.49 -10.98
CA GLY A 40 15.16 13.74 -11.69
C GLY A 40 14.62 13.07 -12.94
N GLY A 41 13.47 12.42 -12.84
CA GLY A 41 12.75 11.83 -13.97
C GLY A 41 12.39 12.88 -15.03
N MET A 42 11.88 14.04 -14.62
CA MET A 42 11.58 15.17 -15.52
C MET A 42 12.84 15.66 -16.26
N VAL A 43 13.96 15.78 -15.55
CA VAL A 43 15.24 16.27 -16.13
C VAL A 43 15.79 15.27 -17.15
N VAL A 44 15.87 13.96 -16.83
CA VAL A 44 16.41 12.96 -17.76
C VAL A 44 15.40 12.54 -18.83
N GLY A 45 14.13 12.89 -18.65
CA GLY A 45 13.02 12.58 -19.53
C GLY A 45 13.07 13.26 -20.89
N PRO A 46 12.09 12.95 -21.78
CA PRO A 46 12.08 13.37 -23.16
C PRO A 46 11.95 14.88 -23.35
N HIS A 47 11.40 15.59 -22.37
CA HIS A 47 11.02 16.99 -22.50
C HIS A 47 12.13 18.00 -22.07
N VAL A 48 13.18 17.55 -21.35
CA VAL A 48 14.29 18.40 -20.89
C VAL A 48 15.60 17.95 -21.52
N LEU A 49 16.31 16.97 -20.97
CA LEU A 49 17.58 16.48 -21.53
C LEU A 49 17.40 15.51 -22.70
N GLY A 50 16.29 14.76 -22.72
CA GLY A 50 16.00 13.76 -23.74
C GLY A 50 16.88 12.51 -23.67
N LEU A 51 17.51 12.24 -22.51
CA LEU A 51 18.35 11.05 -22.29
C LEU A 51 17.52 9.76 -22.31
N LEU A 52 16.36 9.79 -21.67
CA LEU A 52 15.42 8.66 -21.64
C LEU A 52 14.17 9.01 -22.44
N ARG A 53 13.66 8.03 -23.20
CA ARG A 53 12.35 8.12 -23.86
C ARG A 53 11.32 7.30 -23.11
N LEU A 54 10.05 7.69 -23.20
CA LEU A 54 8.93 6.88 -22.72
C LEU A 54 8.77 5.66 -23.64
N SER A 55 9.58 4.64 -23.39
CA SER A 55 9.52 3.35 -24.09
C SER A 55 8.52 2.43 -23.41
N PRO A 56 7.99 1.40 -24.12
CA PRO A 56 7.10 0.40 -23.51
C PRO A 56 7.71 -0.28 -22.27
N ALA A 57 9.04 -0.44 -22.23
CA ALA A 57 9.73 -1.02 -21.08
C ALA A 57 9.69 -0.09 -19.84
N ILE A 58 9.89 1.21 -20.03
CA ILE A 58 9.81 2.19 -18.93
C ILE A 58 8.37 2.36 -18.46
N GLU A 59 7.42 2.37 -19.39
CA GLU A 59 5.99 2.42 -19.07
C GLU A 59 5.54 1.18 -18.27
N LEU A 60 5.98 -0.01 -18.68
CA LEU A 60 5.75 -1.27 -17.95
C LEU A 60 6.29 -1.18 -16.52
N LEU A 61 7.55 -0.79 -16.36
CA LEU A 61 8.18 -0.65 -15.04
C LEU A 61 7.50 0.41 -14.17
N GLY A 62 7.11 1.54 -14.77
CA GLY A 62 6.36 2.60 -14.10
C GLY A 62 4.99 2.10 -13.61
N THR A 63 4.26 1.38 -14.45
CA THR A 63 2.96 0.79 -14.11
C THR A 63 3.09 -0.26 -13.01
N ILE A 64 4.07 -1.16 -13.11
CA ILE A 64 4.39 -2.14 -12.06
C ILE A 64 4.71 -1.41 -10.75
N GLY A 65 5.50 -0.34 -10.81
CA GLY A 65 5.85 0.46 -9.63
C GLY A 65 4.64 1.08 -8.94
N LEU A 66 3.67 1.59 -9.71
CA LEU A 66 2.41 2.12 -9.17
C LEU A 66 1.56 1.01 -8.52
N VAL A 67 1.42 -0.13 -9.20
CA VAL A 67 0.69 -1.30 -8.68
C VAL A 67 1.34 -1.78 -7.38
N TYR A 68 2.67 -1.85 -7.36
CA TYR A 68 3.43 -2.24 -6.18
C TYR A 68 3.28 -1.28 -5.01
N LEU A 69 3.29 0.04 -5.28
CA LEU A 69 3.05 1.08 -4.28
C LEU A 69 1.70 0.87 -3.57
N MET A 70 0.65 0.60 -4.34
CA MET A 70 -0.69 0.40 -3.78
C MET A 70 -0.80 -0.92 -3.00
N PHE A 71 -0.10 -1.96 -3.45
CA PHE A 71 0.01 -3.21 -2.71
C PHE A 71 0.72 -3.03 -1.37
N ALA A 72 1.86 -2.34 -1.35
CA ALA A 72 2.59 -2.02 -0.12
C ALA A 72 1.70 -1.23 0.86
N ALA A 73 0.94 -0.25 0.35
CA ALA A 73 -0.03 0.49 1.14
C ALA A 73 -1.07 -0.43 1.80
N GLY A 74 -1.60 -1.42 1.06
CA GLY A 74 -2.53 -2.41 1.61
C GLY A 74 -1.88 -3.36 2.62
N LEU A 75 -0.62 -3.73 2.38
CA LEU A 75 0.13 -4.65 3.23
C LEU A 75 0.49 -4.04 4.60
N GLU A 76 0.75 -2.73 4.67
CA GLU A 76 1.15 -2.03 5.89
C GLU A 76 -0.01 -1.57 6.77
N ILE A 77 -1.26 -1.56 6.26
CA ILE A 77 -2.44 -1.11 7.03
C ILE A 77 -2.73 -2.08 8.18
N ASP A 78 -2.92 -1.53 9.38
CA ASP A 78 -3.41 -2.31 10.52
C ASP A 78 -4.91 -2.65 10.35
N LEU A 79 -5.17 -3.92 9.96
CA LEU A 79 -6.53 -4.42 9.71
C LEU A 79 -7.40 -4.41 10.96
N ARG A 80 -6.82 -4.59 12.17
CA ARG A 80 -7.58 -4.54 13.42
C ARG A 80 -8.06 -3.12 13.67
N GLN A 81 -7.21 -2.15 13.40
CA GLN A 81 -7.56 -0.73 13.54
C GLN A 81 -8.57 -0.30 12.47
N LEU A 82 -8.36 -0.72 11.22
CA LEU A 82 -9.29 -0.44 10.13
C LEU A 82 -10.70 -1.03 10.39
N SER A 83 -10.78 -2.23 10.96
CA SER A 83 -12.07 -2.86 11.30
C SER A 83 -12.83 -2.13 12.41
N ARG A 84 -12.13 -1.50 13.35
CA ARG A 84 -12.74 -0.67 14.41
C ARG A 84 -13.36 0.62 13.88
N VAL A 85 -12.78 1.18 12.81
CA VAL A 85 -13.15 2.49 12.24
C VAL A 85 -13.77 2.39 10.85
N ARG A 86 -14.38 1.26 10.53
CA ARG A 86 -14.87 0.90 9.18
C ARG A 86 -15.69 1.97 8.45
N ASN A 87 -16.38 2.85 9.17
CA ASN A 87 -17.20 3.91 8.56
C ASN A 87 -16.36 5.15 8.20
N LYS A 88 -15.23 5.40 8.88
CA LYS A 88 -14.40 6.58 8.65
C LYS A 88 -13.79 6.66 7.25
N PRO A 89 -13.21 5.58 6.68
CA PRO A 89 -12.71 5.60 5.30
C PRO A 89 -13.80 5.88 4.26
N ILE A 90 -15.01 5.35 4.45
CA ILE A 90 -16.14 5.60 3.56
C ILE A 90 -16.56 7.06 3.63
N THR A 91 -16.69 7.62 4.85
CA THR A 91 -17.04 9.02 5.05
C THR A 91 -16.00 9.95 4.45
N PHE A 92 -14.71 9.72 4.73
CA PHE A 92 -13.63 10.47 4.12
C PHE A 92 -13.65 10.36 2.60
N GLY A 93 -13.76 9.14 2.05
CA GLY A 93 -13.82 8.89 0.62
C GLY A 93 -14.98 9.63 -0.04
N ALA A 94 -16.17 9.61 0.57
CA ALA A 94 -17.34 10.34 0.07
C ALA A 94 -17.12 11.86 0.09
N VAL A 95 -16.59 12.41 1.18
CA VAL A 95 -16.34 13.87 1.34
C VAL A 95 -15.23 14.33 0.40
N THR A 96 -14.10 13.58 0.34
CA THR A 96 -12.94 13.91 -0.51
C THR A 96 -13.22 13.72 -2.00
N PHE A 97 -14.27 12.96 -2.35
CA PHE A 97 -14.80 12.87 -3.71
C PHE A 97 -15.82 13.98 -3.98
N ALA A 98 -16.87 14.12 -3.16
CA ALA A 98 -18.01 14.99 -3.44
C ALA A 98 -17.62 16.47 -3.51
N ILE A 99 -16.81 16.98 -2.58
CA ILE A 99 -16.44 18.41 -2.55
C ILE A 99 -15.65 18.82 -3.80
N PRO A 100 -14.53 18.15 -4.18
CA PRO A 100 -13.84 18.48 -5.42
C PRO A 100 -14.67 18.21 -6.66
N PHE A 101 -15.46 17.11 -6.70
CA PHE A 101 -16.33 16.77 -7.82
C PHE A 101 -17.31 17.90 -8.15
N LEU A 102 -18.04 18.39 -7.16
CA LEU A 102 -19.03 19.45 -7.37
C LEU A 102 -18.37 20.79 -7.72
N ALA A 103 -17.32 21.16 -7.00
CA ALA A 103 -16.65 22.45 -7.21
C ALA A 103 -15.93 22.53 -8.57
N ILE A 104 -15.21 21.46 -8.96
CA ILE A 104 -14.48 21.45 -10.25
C ILE A 104 -15.44 21.24 -11.42
N THR A 105 -16.55 20.51 -11.25
CA THR A 105 -17.63 20.50 -12.23
C THR A 105 -18.20 21.90 -12.42
N GLY A 106 -18.46 22.64 -11.34
CA GLY A 106 -18.89 24.03 -11.38
C GLY A 106 -17.88 24.94 -12.07
N LEU A 107 -16.60 24.77 -11.79
CA LEU A 107 -15.51 25.48 -12.47
C LEU A 107 -15.49 25.20 -13.98
N GLY A 108 -15.60 23.93 -14.39
CA GLY A 108 -15.69 23.55 -15.80
C GLY A 108 -16.88 24.21 -16.50
N ARG A 109 -18.02 24.28 -15.83
CA ARG A 109 -19.21 25.01 -16.32
C ARG A 109 -18.95 26.51 -16.44
N ALA A 110 -18.24 27.12 -15.50
CA ALA A 110 -17.87 28.53 -15.54
C ALA A 110 -16.91 28.85 -16.70
N PHE A 111 -16.05 27.90 -17.10
CA PHE A 111 -15.23 27.97 -18.31
C PHE A 111 -16.02 27.69 -19.61
N GLY A 112 -17.32 27.45 -19.53
CA GLY A 112 -18.18 27.20 -20.70
C GLY A 112 -18.14 25.76 -21.23
N PHE A 113 -17.56 24.80 -20.50
CA PHE A 113 -17.53 23.39 -20.93
C PHE A 113 -18.94 22.78 -20.89
N GLY A 114 -19.25 21.90 -21.84
CA GLY A 114 -20.48 21.09 -21.84
C GLY A 114 -20.59 20.24 -20.55
N TRP A 115 -21.81 19.84 -20.19
CA TRP A 115 -22.05 19.04 -19.00
C TRP A 115 -21.20 17.77 -18.93
N PRO A 116 -21.07 16.93 -20.00
CA PRO A 116 -20.23 15.74 -19.96
C PRO A 116 -18.77 16.06 -19.64
N SER A 117 -18.21 17.09 -20.29
CA SER A 117 -16.83 17.52 -20.07
C SER A 117 -16.61 18.06 -18.65
N ALA A 118 -17.52 18.90 -18.14
CA ALA A 118 -17.41 19.46 -16.80
C ALA A 118 -17.52 18.38 -15.71
N VAL A 119 -18.45 17.44 -15.85
CA VAL A 119 -18.63 16.31 -14.92
C VAL A 119 -17.42 15.37 -14.95
N LEU A 120 -16.89 15.07 -16.14
CA LEU A 120 -15.68 14.23 -16.25
C LEU A 120 -14.46 14.92 -15.65
N LEU A 121 -14.31 16.25 -15.85
CA LEU A 121 -13.23 17.02 -15.22
C LEU A 121 -13.33 16.97 -13.69
N GLY A 122 -14.52 17.19 -13.15
CA GLY A 122 -14.78 17.09 -11.71
C GLY A 122 -14.45 15.71 -11.14
N ALA A 123 -14.90 14.64 -11.79
CA ALA A 123 -14.63 13.27 -11.36
C ALA A 123 -13.13 12.92 -11.42
N THR A 124 -12.44 13.42 -12.45
CA THR A 124 -11.00 13.20 -12.62
C THR A 124 -10.19 13.75 -11.44
N PHE A 125 -10.45 15.00 -11.04
CA PHE A 125 -9.72 15.65 -9.96
C PHE A 125 -10.27 15.36 -8.56
N ALA A 126 -11.44 14.73 -8.46
CA ALA A 126 -11.96 14.21 -7.20
C ALA A 126 -11.18 13.00 -6.69
N SER A 127 -10.72 12.12 -7.57
CA SER A 127 -9.78 11.05 -7.25
C SER A 127 -8.38 11.61 -6.98
N HIS A 128 -7.49 10.81 -6.39
CA HIS A 128 -6.12 11.20 -6.09
C HIS A 128 -5.22 9.97 -6.02
N THR A 129 -3.91 10.17 -6.14
CA THR A 129 -2.93 9.09 -6.08
C THR A 129 -2.06 9.25 -4.83
N LEU A 130 -1.82 8.17 -4.09
CA LEU A 130 -1.04 8.19 -2.84
C LEU A 130 0.48 8.31 -3.09
N ILE A 131 0.92 9.33 -3.85
CA ILE A 131 2.33 9.56 -4.18
C ILE A 131 3.18 9.75 -2.92
N ALA A 132 2.64 10.42 -1.90
CA ALA A 132 3.35 10.67 -0.65
C ALA A 132 3.33 9.48 0.33
N TYR A 133 2.73 8.34 -0.04
CA TYR A 133 2.67 7.15 0.83
C TYR A 133 4.05 6.68 1.33
N PRO A 134 5.12 6.62 0.50
CA PRO A 134 6.45 6.24 0.98
C PRO A 134 7.04 7.21 2.02
N VAL A 135 6.57 8.46 2.07
CA VAL A 135 6.92 9.39 3.15
C VAL A 135 6.28 8.95 4.46
N LEU A 136 5.00 8.53 4.42
CA LEU A 136 4.28 8.01 5.59
C LEU A 136 4.93 6.74 6.15
N SER A 137 5.32 5.81 5.26
CA SER A 137 6.03 4.57 5.61
C SER A 137 7.35 4.90 6.31
N ARG A 138 8.16 5.78 5.72
CA ARG A 138 9.43 6.24 6.31
C ARG A 138 9.25 6.92 7.67
N LEU A 139 8.17 7.69 7.87
CA LEU A 139 7.84 8.33 9.14
C LEU A 139 7.24 7.36 10.16
N GLY A 140 6.92 6.13 9.76
CA GLY A 140 6.32 5.10 10.61
C GLY A 140 4.89 5.39 11.05
N ILE A 141 4.18 6.33 10.38
CA ILE A 141 2.84 6.78 10.74
C ILE A 141 1.71 6.10 9.94
N VAL A 142 2.02 5.17 9.06
CA VAL A 142 1.03 4.43 8.24
C VAL A 142 -0.05 3.77 9.10
N ARG A 143 0.34 3.28 10.28
CA ARG A 143 -0.56 2.62 11.23
C ARG A 143 -1.40 3.59 12.06
N ASN A 144 -1.23 4.90 11.91
CA ASN A 144 -2.12 5.86 12.56
C ASN A 144 -3.53 5.74 11.95
N GLU A 145 -4.55 5.76 12.80
CA GLU A 145 -5.95 5.62 12.41
C GLU A 145 -6.35 6.63 11.33
N SER A 146 -5.93 7.86 11.51
CA SER A 146 -6.24 8.96 10.62
C SER A 146 -5.63 8.76 9.22
N ILE A 147 -4.41 8.23 9.14
CA ILE A 147 -3.73 7.92 7.89
C ILE A 147 -4.40 6.71 7.20
N ALA A 148 -4.70 5.65 7.95
CA ALA A 148 -5.39 4.47 7.43
C ALA A 148 -6.78 4.84 6.86
N MET A 149 -7.48 5.79 7.48
CA MET A 149 -8.74 6.33 6.97
C MET A 149 -8.57 6.95 5.58
N VAL A 150 -7.54 7.78 5.39
CA VAL A 150 -7.28 8.45 4.08
C VAL A 150 -6.94 7.42 3.01
N VAL A 151 -6.04 6.48 3.32
CA VAL A 151 -5.62 5.43 2.38
C VAL A 151 -6.82 4.56 1.96
N GLY A 152 -7.65 4.13 2.91
CA GLY A 152 -8.88 3.39 2.60
C GLY A 152 -9.91 4.22 1.82
N GLY A 153 -10.03 5.51 2.11
CA GLY A 153 -10.93 6.43 1.41
C GLY A 153 -10.54 6.71 -0.04
N THR A 154 -9.24 6.58 -0.37
CA THR A 154 -8.74 6.70 -1.75
C THR A 154 -9.40 5.69 -2.66
N VAL A 155 -9.54 4.44 -2.22
CA VAL A 155 -10.22 3.39 -3.00
C VAL A 155 -11.66 3.77 -3.33
N PHE A 156 -12.38 4.34 -2.35
CA PHE A 156 -13.74 4.82 -2.58
C PHE A 156 -13.78 5.93 -3.65
N ALA A 157 -12.88 6.91 -3.55
CA ALA A 157 -12.82 8.03 -4.50
C ALA A 157 -12.45 7.54 -5.92
N ASP A 158 -11.54 6.56 -6.03
CA ASP A 158 -11.16 5.96 -7.31
C ASP A 158 -12.34 5.20 -7.96
N ILE A 159 -13.06 4.39 -7.18
CA ILE A 159 -14.26 3.69 -7.66
C ILE A 159 -15.32 4.68 -8.13
N ALA A 160 -15.61 5.72 -7.35
CA ALA A 160 -16.59 6.74 -7.71
C ALA A 160 -16.19 7.48 -9.00
N SER A 161 -14.90 7.83 -9.16
CA SER A 161 -14.37 8.45 -10.37
C SER A 161 -14.52 7.55 -11.61
N LEU A 162 -14.22 6.25 -11.47
CA LEU A 162 -14.37 5.27 -12.55
C LEU A 162 -15.84 5.07 -12.96
N LEU A 163 -16.77 5.07 -12.00
CA LEU A 163 -18.19 4.98 -12.30
C LEU A 163 -18.67 6.19 -13.12
N VAL A 164 -18.24 7.39 -12.74
CA VAL A 164 -18.57 8.61 -13.52
C VAL A 164 -17.97 8.52 -14.92
N LEU A 165 -16.70 8.11 -15.05
CA LEU A 165 -16.05 7.92 -16.36
C LEU A 165 -16.82 6.91 -17.22
N ALA A 166 -17.22 5.77 -16.65
CA ALA A 166 -17.97 4.72 -17.36
C ALA A 166 -19.32 5.24 -17.86
N VAL A 167 -20.05 6.01 -17.03
CA VAL A 167 -21.33 6.63 -17.41
C VAL A 167 -21.13 7.64 -18.54
N ILE A 168 -20.12 8.51 -18.45
CA ILE A 168 -19.86 9.51 -19.49
C ILE A 168 -19.40 8.86 -20.80
N ALA A 169 -18.48 7.90 -20.74
CA ALA A 169 -17.96 7.21 -21.92
C ALA A 169 -19.08 6.37 -22.62
N GLY A 170 -19.89 5.65 -21.84
CA GLY A 170 -21.04 4.91 -22.36
C GLY A 170 -22.11 5.83 -22.96
N GLY A 171 -22.36 7.00 -22.34
CA GLY A 171 -23.29 8.00 -22.87
C GLY A 171 -22.91 8.56 -24.23
N GLN A 172 -21.62 8.71 -24.51
CA GLN A 172 -21.12 9.13 -25.82
C GLN A 172 -21.26 8.04 -26.89
N GLN A 173 -21.31 6.76 -26.49
CA GLN A 173 -21.47 5.61 -27.40
C GLN A 173 -22.94 5.15 -27.55
N GLY A 174 -23.87 5.77 -26.83
CA GLY A 174 -25.30 5.44 -26.90
C GLY A 174 -25.76 4.27 -26.02
N ASP A 175 -24.88 3.70 -25.20
CA ASP A 175 -25.08 2.45 -24.47
C ASP A 175 -25.28 2.58 -22.95
N VAL A 176 -25.77 3.72 -22.44
CA VAL A 176 -26.05 3.83 -20.99
C VAL A 176 -27.36 3.14 -20.64
N SER A 177 -27.27 1.90 -20.23
CA SER A 177 -28.36 1.19 -19.56
C SER A 177 -28.12 1.18 -18.04
N VAL A 178 -29.18 1.38 -17.25
CA VAL A 178 -29.15 1.15 -15.80
C VAL A 178 -28.64 -0.25 -15.48
N TRP A 179 -28.91 -1.22 -16.37
CA TRP A 179 -28.43 -2.59 -16.27
C TRP A 179 -26.89 -2.68 -16.36
N SER A 180 -26.27 -1.95 -17.29
CA SER A 180 -24.79 -1.95 -17.45
C SER A 180 -24.09 -1.38 -16.22
N ILE A 181 -24.62 -0.30 -15.63
CA ILE A 181 -24.09 0.30 -14.39
C ILE A 181 -24.28 -0.66 -13.22
N THR A 182 -25.47 -1.24 -13.07
CA THR A 182 -25.76 -2.20 -11.99
C THR A 182 -24.84 -3.42 -12.09
N LYS A 183 -24.66 -3.97 -13.29
CA LYS A 183 -23.74 -5.07 -13.55
C LYS A 183 -22.31 -4.73 -13.13
N LEU A 184 -21.81 -3.53 -13.48
CA LEU A 184 -20.48 -3.08 -13.11
C LEU A 184 -20.33 -3.00 -11.58
N VAL A 185 -21.28 -2.38 -10.88
CA VAL A 185 -21.26 -2.27 -9.41
C VAL A 185 -21.28 -3.65 -8.75
N VAL A 186 -22.14 -4.56 -9.23
CA VAL A 186 -22.22 -5.94 -8.69
C VAL A 186 -20.90 -6.68 -8.91
N LEU A 187 -20.27 -6.54 -10.10
CA LEU A 187 -18.98 -7.15 -10.38
C LEU A 187 -17.88 -6.57 -9.47
N MET A 188 -17.86 -5.25 -9.24
CA MET A 188 -16.90 -4.61 -8.34
C MET A 188 -17.03 -5.10 -6.91
N ILE A 189 -18.26 -5.20 -6.39
CA ILE A 189 -18.53 -5.73 -5.04
C ILE A 189 -18.13 -7.22 -4.97
N GLY A 190 -18.56 -8.02 -5.95
CA GLY A 190 -18.22 -9.45 -6.02
C GLY A 190 -16.72 -9.70 -6.05
N TYR A 191 -16.00 -8.91 -6.85
CA TYR A 191 -14.53 -8.96 -6.93
C TYR A 191 -13.87 -8.59 -5.59
N THR A 192 -14.32 -7.50 -4.97
CA THR A 192 -13.79 -7.07 -3.66
C THR A 192 -13.96 -8.17 -2.61
N LEU A 193 -15.14 -8.79 -2.55
CA LEU A 193 -15.39 -9.92 -1.66
C LEU A 193 -14.54 -11.16 -2.03
N LEU A 194 -14.39 -11.45 -3.32
CA LEU A 194 -13.56 -12.54 -3.81
C LEU A 194 -12.10 -12.38 -3.35
N VAL A 195 -11.52 -11.19 -3.51
CA VAL A 195 -10.13 -10.94 -3.11
C VAL A 195 -10.00 -10.95 -1.59
N LEU A 196 -10.83 -10.21 -0.85
CA LEU A 196 -10.70 -10.08 0.61
C LEU A 196 -11.02 -11.38 1.37
N LEU A 197 -11.88 -12.24 0.83
CA LEU A 197 -12.25 -13.51 1.47
C LEU A 197 -11.55 -14.72 0.85
N GLY A 198 -11.34 -14.71 -0.47
CA GLY A 198 -10.75 -15.83 -1.21
C GLY A 198 -9.23 -15.87 -1.07
N LEU A 199 -8.55 -14.76 -1.33
CA LEU A 199 -7.08 -14.73 -1.30
C LEU A 199 -6.48 -15.11 0.07
N PRO A 200 -7.05 -14.71 1.24
CA PRO A 200 -6.57 -15.20 2.53
C PRO A 200 -6.70 -16.72 2.71
N ARG A 201 -7.75 -17.33 2.16
CA ARG A 201 -7.93 -18.79 2.21
C ARG A 201 -6.90 -19.51 1.37
N VAL A 202 -6.68 -19.01 0.13
CA VAL A 202 -5.66 -19.53 -0.77
C VAL A 202 -4.26 -19.36 -0.18
N GLY A 203 -3.97 -18.19 0.40
CA GLY A 203 -2.70 -17.91 1.07
C GLY A 203 -2.44 -18.84 2.25
N LYS A 204 -3.40 -19.02 3.14
CA LYS A 204 -3.28 -19.97 4.27
C LYS A 204 -3.02 -21.41 3.79
N PHE A 205 -3.75 -21.86 2.77
CA PHE A 205 -3.54 -23.18 2.18
C PHE A 205 -2.14 -23.31 1.59
N PHE A 206 -1.69 -22.29 0.84
CA PHE A 206 -0.38 -22.29 0.19
C PHE A 206 0.75 -22.32 1.22
N PHE A 207 0.75 -21.41 2.19
CA PHE A 207 1.77 -21.32 3.24
C PHE A 207 1.79 -22.55 4.18
N SER A 208 0.66 -23.25 4.33
CA SER A 208 0.64 -24.51 5.09
C SER A 208 1.24 -25.68 4.32
N ARG A 209 1.25 -25.64 2.99
CA ARG A 209 1.70 -26.75 2.14
C ARG A 209 3.12 -26.56 1.62
N PHE A 210 3.48 -25.33 1.34
CA PHE A 210 4.78 -24.96 0.77
C PHE A 210 5.48 -24.02 1.75
N SER A 211 6.62 -24.44 2.25
CA SER A 211 7.50 -23.64 3.12
C SER A 211 8.76 -23.31 2.35
N GLY A 212 9.18 -22.05 2.43
CA GLY A 212 10.40 -21.56 1.78
C GLY A 212 10.26 -20.09 1.45
N ARG A 213 11.20 -19.29 1.94
CA ARG A 213 11.16 -17.83 1.85
C ARG A 213 10.98 -17.33 0.41
N ASP A 214 11.65 -17.98 -0.55
CA ASP A 214 11.59 -17.59 -1.95
C ASP A 214 10.23 -17.94 -2.57
N ILE A 215 9.69 -19.12 -2.24
CA ILE A 215 8.40 -19.60 -2.74
C ILE A 215 7.25 -18.74 -2.19
N GLU A 216 7.31 -18.40 -0.90
CA GLU A 216 6.32 -17.53 -0.25
C GLU A 216 6.34 -16.13 -0.86
N PHE A 217 7.53 -15.56 -1.09
CA PHE A 217 7.69 -14.27 -1.75
C PHE A 217 7.15 -14.28 -3.19
N GLN A 218 7.45 -15.33 -3.96
CA GLN A 218 6.93 -15.50 -5.33
C GLN A 218 5.41 -15.62 -5.33
N PHE A 219 4.83 -16.36 -4.37
CA PHE A 219 3.37 -16.43 -4.23
C PHE A 219 2.75 -15.06 -3.98
N VAL A 220 3.33 -14.26 -3.12
CA VAL A 220 2.87 -12.89 -2.83
C VAL A 220 2.87 -12.03 -4.09
N LEU A 221 3.94 -12.09 -4.89
CA LEU A 221 4.03 -11.36 -6.16
C LEU A 221 2.98 -11.84 -7.19
N VAL A 222 2.81 -13.15 -7.34
CA VAL A 222 1.79 -13.72 -8.24
C VAL A 222 0.40 -13.29 -7.79
N ALA A 223 0.10 -13.38 -6.50
CA ALA A 223 -1.20 -12.96 -5.95
C ALA A 223 -1.50 -11.47 -6.20
N LEU A 224 -0.48 -10.61 -6.03
CA LEU A 224 -0.56 -9.19 -6.37
C LEU A 224 -0.98 -8.99 -7.83
N PHE A 225 -0.23 -9.56 -8.78
CA PHE A 225 -0.48 -9.31 -10.20
C PHE A 225 -1.75 -9.99 -10.71
N VAL A 226 -2.10 -11.18 -10.21
CA VAL A 226 -3.38 -11.83 -10.51
C VAL A 226 -4.55 -10.95 -10.06
N ALA A 227 -4.51 -10.42 -8.85
CA ALA A 227 -5.55 -9.51 -8.38
C ALA A 227 -5.60 -8.21 -9.22
N ALA A 228 -4.45 -7.63 -9.57
CA ALA A 228 -4.39 -6.44 -10.40
C ALA A 228 -5.02 -6.67 -11.80
N VAL A 229 -4.66 -7.78 -12.46
CA VAL A 229 -5.21 -8.14 -13.79
C VAL A 229 -6.70 -8.45 -13.71
N LEU A 230 -7.15 -9.22 -12.71
CA LEU A 230 -8.57 -9.50 -12.52
C LEU A 230 -9.39 -8.22 -12.28
N ALA A 231 -8.84 -7.22 -11.58
CA ALA A 231 -9.48 -5.92 -11.44
C ALA A 231 -9.69 -5.23 -12.80
N GLU A 232 -8.66 -5.22 -13.65
CA GLU A 232 -8.74 -4.62 -14.99
C GLU A 232 -9.77 -5.32 -15.89
N LEU A 233 -9.84 -6.65 -15.84
CA LEU A 233 -10.81 -7.43 -16.62
C LEU A 233 -12.27 -7.11 -16.32
N ILE A 234 -12.57 -6.62 -15.12
CA ILE A 234 -13.92 -6.21 -14.70
C ILE A 234 -14.15 -4.70 -14.80
N GLY A 235 -13.20 -3.95 -15.38
CA GLY A 235 -13.30 -2.51 -15.57
C GLY A 235 -12.87 -1.67 -14.35
N MET A 236 -12.22 -2.27 -13.34
CA MET A 236 -11.56 -1.55 -12.26
C MET A 236 -10.11 -1.21 -12.65
N ARG A 237 -9.48 -0.28 -11.92
CA ARG A 237 -8.04 -0.05 -12.09
C ARG A 237 -7.21 -1.14 -11.40
N ALA A 238 -6.10 -1.56 -12.00
CA ALA A 238 -5.15 -2.51 -11.41
C ALA A 238 -4.71 -2.12 -9.99
N ILE A 239 -4.56 -0.83 -9.73
CA ILE A 239 -4.16 -0.27 -8.42
C ILE A 239 -5.14 -0.63 -7.28
N VAL A 240 -6.44 -0.70 -7.56
CA VAL A 240 -7.45 -1.11 -6.57
C VAL A 240 -7.29 -2.59 -6.25
N GLY A 241 -7.09 -3.42 -7.29
CA GLY A 241 -6.82 -4.85 -7.13
C GLY A 241 -5.56 -5.12 -6.30
N ALA A 242 -4.50 -4.38 -6.60
CA ALA A 242 -3.24 -4.45 -5.85
C ALA A 242 -3.41 -4.08 -4.37
N PHE A 243 -4.12 -3.01 -4.08
CA PHE A 243 -4.42 -2.60 -2.71
C PHE A 243 -5.22 -3.66 -1.93
N LEU A 244 -6.27 -4.20 -2.56
CA LEU A 244 -7.07 -5.27 -1.95
C LEU A 244 -6.26 -6.55 -1.74
N ALA A 245 -5.35 -6.89 -2.67
CA ALA A 245 -4.42 -8.00 -2.49
C ALA A 245 -3.47 -7.77 -1.32
N GLY A 246 -2.95 -6.55 -1.17
CA GLY A 246 -2.13 -6.17 -0.02
C GLY A 246 -2.85 -6.36 1.31
N LEU A 247 -4.10 -5.89 1.41
CA LEU A 247 -4.95 -6.11 2.59
C LEU A 247 -5.20 -7.62 2.85
N ALA A 248 -5.49 -8.39 1.80
CA ALA A 248 -5.78 -9.81 1.91
C ALA A 248 -4.55 -10.63 2.34
N ILE A 249 -3.37 -10.30 1.81
CA ILE A 249 -2.09 -10.93 2.17
C ILE A 249 -1.69 -10.54 3.59
N ASN A 250 -1.86 -9.28 3.98
CA ASN A 250 -1.63 -8.83 5.36
C ASN A 250 -2.43 -9.66 6.39
N ALA A 251 -3.67 -10.04 6.05
CA ALA A 251 -4.50 -10.91 6.90
C ALA A 251 -3.97 -12.35 7.04
N THR A 252 -3.01 -12.76 6.20
CA THR A 252 -2.48 -14.14 6.16
C THR A 252 -1.07 -14.28 6.68
N LEU A 253 -0.25 -13.24 6.49
CA LEU A 253 1.14 -13.25 6.95
C LEU A 253 1.21 -13.04 8.47
N PRO A 254 2.11 -13.76 9.17
CA PRO A 254 2.45 -13.42 10.55
C PRO A 254 3.01 -12.00 10.61
N SER A 255 2.67 -11.27 11.67
CA SER A 255 3.19 -9.91 11.89
C SER A 255 4.73 -9.91 11.86
N HIS A 256 5.33 -9.05 11.03
CA HIS A 256 6.78 -8.97 10.83
C HIS A 256 7.42 -10.21 10.19
N SER A 257 6.73 -10.86 9.28
CA SER A 257 7.32 -11.97 8.52
C SER A 257 8.50 -11.50 7.66
N ALA A 258 9.49 -12.39 7.44
CA ALA A 258 10.61 -12.10 6.56
C ALA A 258 10.15 -11.77 5.12
N VAL A 259 9.04 -12.36 4.69
CA VAL A 259 8.42 -12.14 3.37
C VAL A 259 7.82 -10.75 3.26
N GLU A 260 7.14 -10.26 4.31
CA GLU A 260 6.65 -8.88 4.39
C GLU A 260 7.79 -7.89 4.21
N GLY A 261 8.87 -8.05 4.98
CA GLY A 261 10.06 -7.18 4.91
C GLY A 261 10.73 -7.19 3.53
N GLN A 262 10.85 -8.35 2.88
CA GLN A 262 11.41 -8.45 1.52
C GLN A 262 10.52 -7.76 0.48
N THR A 263 9.22 -7.98 0.59
CA THR A 263 8.24 -7.37 -0.31
C THR A 263 8.28 -5.84 -0.20
N LEU A 264 8.26 -5.30 1.00
CA LEU A 264 8.36 -3.86 1.21
C LEU A 264 9.70 -3.31 0.73
N PHE A 265 10.82 -3.98 1.05
CA PHE A 265 12.15 -3.56 0.61
C PHE A 265 12.27 -3.47 -0.92
N LEU A 266 11.80 -4.48 -1.66
CA LEU A 266 11.85 -4.46 -3.13
C LEU A 266 11.01 -3.31 -3.70
N GLY A 267 9.84 -3.05 -3.10
CA GLY A 267 9.00 -1.90 -3.44
C GLY A 267 9.72 -0.58 -3.25
N GLU A 268 10.21 -0.33 -2.06
CA GLU A 268 10.84 0.93 -1.66
C GLU A 268 12.18 1.19 -2.35
N ALA A 269 12.98 0.13 -2.55
CA ALA A 269 14.31 0.26 -3.13
C ALA A 269 14.30 0.36 -4.66
N PHE A 270 13.28 -0.18 -5.34
CA PHE A 270 13.30 -0.27 -6.79
C PHE A 270 11.99 0.17 -7.46
N PHE A 271 10.88 -0.51 -7.24
CA PHE A 271 9.66 -0.30 -8.02
C PHE A 271 9.03 1.08 -7.81
N ILE A 272 8.92 1.53 -6.56
CA ILE A 272 8.34 2.84 -6.24
C ILE A 272 9.22 4.00 -6.77
N PRO A 273 10.57 4.00 -6.60
CA PRO A 273 11.44 4.96 -7.25
C PRO A 273 11.31 5.01 -8.77
N VAL A 274 11.24 3.86 -9.44
CA VAL A 274 11.04 3.81 -10.90
C VAL A 274 9.71 4.44 -11.30
N PHE A 275 8.62 4.17 -10.56
CA PHE A 275 7.34 4.84 -10.78
C PHE A 275 7.44 6.36 -10.64
N MET A 276 8.14 6.86 -9.62
CA MET A 276 8.32 8.31 -9.42
C MET A 276 9.10 8.96 -10.57
N ILE A 277 10.12 8.27 -11.08
CA ILE A 277 10.87 8.70 -12.27
C ILE A 277 9.95 8.72 -13.49
N TYR A 278 9.15 7.65 -13.70
CA TYR A 278 8.19 7.56 -14.80
C TYR A 278 7.18 8.73 -14.76
N VAL A 279 6.63 9.04 -13.58
CA VAL A 279 5.75 10.20 -13.40
C VAL A 279 6.47 11.49 -13.82
N GLY A 280 7.71 11.68 -13.37
CA GLY A 280 8.51 12.84 -13.75
C GLY A 280 8.75 12.93 -15.26
N MET A 281 9.11 11.83 -15.91
CA MET A 281 9.33 11.76 -17.36
C MET A 281 8.08 12.09 -18.19
N SER A 282 6.89 11.81 -17.65
CA SER A 282 5.61 12.08 -18.31
C SER A 282 5.22 13.57 -18.30
N ILE A 283 5.94 14.39 -17.56
CA ILE A 283 5.65 15.82 -17.41
C ILE A 283 6.45 16.64 -18.43
N ASP A 284 5.74 17.44 -19.25
CA ASP A 284 6.35 18.44 -20.14
C ASP A 284 6.30 19.83 -19.50
N PRO A 285 7.40 20.34 -18.94
CA PRO A 285 7.41 21.65 -18.33
C PRO A 285 7.28 22.81 -19.34
N LEU A 286 7.57 22.58 -20.62
CA LEU A 286 7.48 23.59 -21.66
C LEU A 286 6.06 23.82 -22.16
N ALA A 287 5.20 22.81 -22.03
CA ALA A 287 3.80 22.90 -22.45
C ALA A 287 3.01 24.02 -21.73
N PHE A 288 3.50 24.46 -20.56
CA PHE A 288 2.84 25.51 -19.76
C PHE A 288 3.11 26.94 -20.29
N VAL A 289 4.17 27.12 -21.03
CA VAL A 289 4.59 28.48 -21.51
C VAL A 289 3.96 28.81 -22.86
N THR A 290 3.38 27.81 -23.54
CA THR A 290 2.97 27.95 -24.95
C THR A 290 1.63 28.64 -25.17
N SER A 291 0.74 28.71 -24.15
CA SER A 291 -0.60 29.28 -24.29
C SER A 291 -1.10 29.92 -22.99
N PRO A 292 -1.52 31.20 -22.99
CA PRO A 292 -2.15 31.83 -21.81
C PRO A 292 -3.41 31.11 -21.32
N GLU A 293 -4.21 30.51 -22.21
CA GLU A 293 -5.39 29.75 -21.89
C GLU A 293 -5.03 28.48 -21.11
N THR A 294 -4.01 27.74 -21.56
CA THR A 294 -3.48 26.56 -20.88
C THR A 294 -3.03 26.89 -19.45
N LEU A 295 -2.28 28.00 -19.31
CA LEU A 295 -1.82 28.46 -18.01
C LEU A 295 -2.98 28.85 -17.09
N LEU A 296 -3.99 29.57 -17.62
CA LEU A 296 -5.17 29.97 -16.85
C LEU A 296 -5.96 28.75 -16.36
N ILE A 297 -6.26 27.81 -17.25
CA ILE A 297 -6.95 26.57 -16.90
C ILE A 297 -6.14 25.78 -15.88
N GLY A 298 -4.84 25.59 -16.11
CA GLY A 298 -3.97 24.83 -15.22
C GLY A 298 -3.87 25.44 -13.82
N VAL A 299 -3.68 26.75 -13.72
CA VAL A 299 -3.65 27.45 -12.43
C VAL A 299 -5.00 27.39 -11.73
N ALA A 300 -6.11 27.64 -12.45
CA ALA A 300 -7.45 27.59 -11.88
C ALA A 300 -7.79 26.19 -11.35
N VAL A 301 -7.51 25.13 -12.12
CA VAL A 301 -7.73 23.75 -11.71
C VAL A 301 -6.82 23.38 -10.51
N THR A 302 -5.55 23.78 -10.55
CA THR A 302 -4.61 23.54 -9.43
C THR A 302 -5.11 24.20 -8.14
N ALA A 303 -5.51 25.47 -8.22
CA ALA A 303 -6.07 26.20 -7.08
C ALA A 303 -7.36 25.56 -6.56
N ALA A 304 -8.24 25.14 -7.47
CA ALA A 304 -9.47 24.43 -7.12
C ALA A 304 -9.19 23.09 -6.42
N VAL A 305 -8.21 22.30 -6.91
CA VAL A 305 -7.78 21.05 -6.27
C VAL A 305 -7.26 21.33 -4.86
N TYR A 306 -6.36 22.29 -4.69
CA TYR A 306 -5.84 22.64 -3.37
C TYR A 306 -6.94 23.06 -2.40
N ALA A 307 -7.79 23.98 -2.82
CA ALA A 307 -8.87 24.54 -1.99
C ALA A 307 -9.91 23.45 -1.63
N THR A 308 -10.34 22.66 -2.59
CA THR A 308 -11.39 21.66 -2.38
C THR A 308 -10.89 20.44 -1.60
N LYS A 309 -9.65 20.00 -1.82
CA LYS A 309 -9.04 18.94 -1.03
C LYS A 309 -8.74 19.40 0.39
N PHE A 310 -8.33 20.67 0.57
CA PHE A 310 -8.22 21.25 1.90
C PHE A 310 -9.59 21.31 2.61
N ALA A 311 -10.62 21.78 1.93
CA ALA A 311 -11.98 21.81 2.50
C ALA A 311 -12.46 20.40 2.89
N ALA A 312 -12.23 19.39 2.04
CA ALA A 312 -12.57 18.01 2.32
C ALA A 312 -11.82 17.46 3.55
N ALA A 313 -10.52 17.72 3.65
CA ALA A 313 -9.72 17.33 4.79
C ALA A 313 -10.19 18.03 6.09
N TRP A 314 -10.46 19.33 6.00
CA TRP A 314 -10.95 20.12 7.13
C TRP A 314 -12.34 19.67 7.60
N VAL A 315 -13.28 19.48 6.69
CA VAL A 315 -14.62 18.97 7.01
C VAL A 315 -14.52 17.62 7.70
N THR A 316 -13.72 16.70 7.15
CA THR A 316 -13.53 15.37 7.74
C THR A 316 -12.90 15.45 9.13
N SER A 317 -11.95 16.34 9.34
CA SER A 317 -11.30 16.50 10.65
C SER A 317 -12.26 17.02 11.71
N GLN A 318 -13.25 17.85 11.33
CA GLN A 318 -14.30 18.31 12.25
C GLN A 318 -15.25 17.17 12.65
N PHE A 319 -15.52 16.22 11.76
CA PHE A 319 -16.38 15.06 12.07
C PHE A 319 -15.73 14.04 13.01
N PHE A 320 -14.41 13.96 13.01
CA PHE A 320 -13.68 12.92 13.74
C PHE A 320 -12.68 13.46 14.77
N ASP A 321 -12.73 14.75 15.07
CA ASP A 321 -11.90 15.45 16.06
C ASP A 321 -10.38 15.25 15.83
N TYR A 322 -9.93 15.26 14.56
CA TYR A 322 -8.53 15.15 14.23
C TYR A 322 -7.77 16.47 14.44
N THR A 323 -6.51 16.34 14.78
CA THR A 323 -5.63 17.50 15.02
C THR A 323 -5.33 18.27 13.72
N TRP A 324 -4.90 19.53 13.89
CA TRP A 324 -4.53 20.35 12.72
C TRP A 324 -3.38 19.77 11.89
N ASN A 325 -2.41 19.10 12.53
CA ASN A 325 -1.33 18.44 11.80
C ASN A 325 -1.85 17.22 10.98
N GLU A 326 -2.77 16.45 11.52
CA GLU A 326 -3.42 15.38 10.78
C GLU A 326 -4.23 15.93 9.62
N THR A 327 -5.01 17.00 9.81
CA THR A 327 -5.76 17.67 8.74
C THR A 327 -4.86 18.11 7.58
N LEU A 328 -3.72 18.71 7.88
CA LEU A 328 -2.77 19.17 6.85
C LEU A 328 -2.02 18.01 6.18
N ALA A 329 -1.77 16.92 6.92
CA ALA A 329 -1.24 15.69 6.32
C ALA A 329 -2.27 15.01 5.40
N PHE A 330 -3.58 14.99 5.76
CA PHE A 330 -4.65 14.49 4.90
C PHE A 330 -4.76 15.30 3.63
N TRP A 331 -4.76 16.62 3.75
CA TRP A 331 -4.75 17.50 2.61
C TRP A 331 -3.55 17.20 1.69
N GLY A 332 -2.35 17.12 2.26
CA GLY A 332 -1.15 16.76 1.51
C GLY A 332 -1.28 15.42 0.80
N LEU A 333 -1.81 14.40 1.49
CA LEU A 333 -1.92 13.05 0.96
C LEU A 333 -3.00 12.91 -0.13
N SER A 334 -4.13 13.64 0.00
CA SER A 334 -5.29 13.51 -0.87
C SER A 334 -5.29 14.44 -2.08
N GLN A 335 -4.28 15.32 -2.25
CA GLN A 335 -4.26 16.28 -3.36
C GLN A 335 -3.50 15.80 -4.59
N ALA A 336 -2.57 14.81 -4.47
CA ALA A 336 -1.69 14.44 -5.56
C ALA A 336 -2.44 13.86 -6.75
N GLN A 337 -2.18 14.44 -7.91
CA GLN A 337 -2.73 14.03 -9.20
C GLN A 337 -1.61 13.43 -10.06
N ALA A 338 -1.76 12.18 -10.52
CA ALA A 338 -0.71 11.49 -11.25
C ALA A 338 -1.25 10.71 -12.46
N ALA A 339 -0.65 9.56 -12.76
CA ALA A 339 -0.93 8.75 -13.93
C ALA A 339 -2.43 8.46 -14.13
N ALA A 340 -3.17 8.20 -13.06
CA ALA A 340 -4.61 7.97 -13.14
C ALA A 340 -5.39 9.17 -13.65
N THR A 341 -5.04 10.37 -13.21
CA THR A 341 -5.63 11.64 -13.67
C THR A 341 -5.30 11.88 -15.14
N ILE A 342 -4.01 11.73 -15.51
CA ILE A 342 -3.55 11.91 -16.89
C ILE A 342 -4.24 10.94 -17.84
N ALA A 343 -4.36 9.66 -17.44
CA ALA A 343 -5.07 8.64 -18.22
C ALA A 343 -6.55 9.00 -18.43
N THR A 344 -7.25 9.45 -17.38
CA THR A 344 -8.67 9.86 -17.48
C THR A 344 -8.85 11.08 -18.38
N ILE A 345 -7.94 12.06 -18.28
CA ILE A 345 -7.95 13.24 -19.17
C ILE A 345 -7.69 12.82 -20.63
N LEU A 346 -6.74 11.90 -20.86
CA LEU A 346 -6.46 11.39 -22.21
C LEU A 346 -7.68 10.68 -22.81
N VAL A 347 -8.40 9.88 -22.02
CA VAL A 347 -9.69 9.30 -22.46
C VAL A 347 -10.67 10.40 -22.82
N GLY A 348 -10.78 11.46 -22.03
CA GLY A 348 -11.62 12.61 -22.34
C GLY A 348 -11.21 13.33 -23.63
N VAL A 349 -9.92 13.45 -23.93
CA VAL A 349 -9.42 13.96 -25.21
C VAL A 349 -9.81 13.04 -26.37
N ASN A 350 -9.63 11.74 -26.23
CA ASN A 350 -10.00 10.75 -27.25
C ASN A 350 -11.50 10.70 -27.53
N LEU A 351 -12.34 11.00 -26.54
CA LEU A 351 -13.78 11.13 -26.67
C LEU A 351 -14.21 12.51 -27.25
N GLY A 352 -13.27 13.40 -27.53
CA GLY A 352 -13.57 14.78 -28.00
C GLY A 352 -14.18 15.69 -26.93
N LEU A 353 -14.13 15.29 -25.65
CA LEU A 353 -14.67 16.05 -24.53
C LEU A 353 -13.70 17.12 -24.00
N PHE A 354 -12.42 16.92 -24.19
CA PHE A 354 -11.35 17.82 -23.71
C PHE A 354 -10.49 18.31 -24.86
N SER A 355 -10.14 19.59 -24.79
CA SER A 355 -9.13 20.19 -25.68
C SER A 355 -7.71 19.88 -25.19
N GLN A 356 -6.72 20.15 -26.08
CA GLN A 356 -5.32 20.06 -25.73
C GLN A 356 -4.92 21.03 -24.59
N SER A 357 -5.59 22.18 -24.51
CA SER A 357 -5.38 23.16 -23.43
C SER A 357 -5.79 22.59 -22.05
N ILE A 358 -6.90 21.85 -21.99
CA ILE A 358 -7.34 21.15 -20.77
C ILE A 358 -6.35 20.04 -20.38
N PHE A 359 -5.88 19.25 -21.37
CA PHE A 359 -4.88 18.23 -21.14
C PHE A 359 -3.58 18.81 -20.54
N ASN A 360 -3.05 19.86 -21.17
CA ASN A 360 -1.84 20.51 -20.68
C ASN A 360 -2.05 21.17 -19.30
N GLY A 361 -3.21 21.81 -19.08
CA GLY A 361 -3.58 22.36 -17.77
C GLY A 361 -3.65 21.30 -16.67
N ALA A 362 -4.18 20.11 -16.98
CA ALA A 362 -4.20 18.98 -16.05
C ALA A 362 -2.78 18.47 -15.72
N ILE A 363 -1.86 18.47 -16.69
CA ILE A 363 -0.45 18.14 -16.44
C ILE A 363 0.19 19.16 -15.49
N LEU A 364 -0.11 20.46 -15.61
CA LEU A 364 0.36 21.47 -14.67
C LEU A 364 -0.16 21.19 -13.24
N ALA A 365 -1.45 20.87 -13.09
CA ALA A 365 -2.02 20.52 -11.81
C ALA A 365 -1.38 19.24 -11.23
N ALA A 366 -1.11 18.23 -12.06
CA ALA A 366 -0.41 17.03 -11.66
C ALA A 366 1.01 17.35 -11.16
N LEU A 367 1.79 18.15 -11.87
CA LEU A 367 3.13 18.58 -11.48
C LEU A 367 3.11 19.28 -10.11
N CYS A 368 2.29 20.31 -9.97
CA CYS A 368 2.21 21.09 -8.74
C CYS A 368 1.83 20.21 -7.55
N THR A 369 0.82 19.34 -7.71
CA THR A 369 0.32 18.49 -6.64
C THR A 369 1.26 17.32 -6.30
N CYS A 370 1.95 16.74 -7.28
CA CYS A 370 2.95 15.70 -7.05
C CYS A 370 4.18 16.23 -6.27
N ILE A 371 4.56 17.48 -6.47
CA ILE A 371 5.66 18.10 -5.73
C ILE A 371 5.23 18.51 -4.33
N THR A 372 4.09 19.17 -4.21
CA THR A 372 3.64 19.71 -2.90
C THR A 372 3.11 18.66 -1.96
N SER A 373 2.52 17.57 -2.45
CA SER A 373 1.97 16.48 -1.63
C SER A 373 3.02 15.87 -0.70
N PRO A 374 4.18 15.36 -1.17
CA PRO A 374 5.20 14.81 -0.27
C PRO A 374 5.78 15.85 0.71
N ILE A 375 5.90 17.11 0.29
CA ILE A 375 6.41 18.19 1.16
C ILE A 375 5.48 18.44 2.33
N LEU A 376 4.16 18.52 2.06
CA LEU A 376 3.17 18.73 3.12
C LEU A 376 3.08 17.52 4.05
N VAL A 377 3.07 16.31 3.49
CA VAL A 377 3.02 15.07 4.27
C VAL A 377 4.25 14.93 5.16
N GLU A 378 5.46 15.23 4.66
CA GLU A 378 6.68 15.19 5.48
C GLU A 378 6.60 16.22 6.62
N ARG A 379 6.31 17.48 6.29
CA ARG A 379 6.32 18.60 7.24
C ARG A 379 5.31 18.43 8.39
N PHE A 380 4.11 17.93 8.07
CA PHE A 380 3.03 17.80 9.06
C PHE A 380 2.94 16.38 9.62
N GLY A 381 3.32 15.37 8.84
CA GLY A 381 3.38 13.98 9.28
C GLY A 381 4.37 13.74 10.42
N GLU A 382 5.54 14.40 10.40
CA GLU A 382 6.52 14.35 11.51
C GLU A 382 5.95 14.79 12.86
N ARG A 383 4.87 15.56 12.86
CA ARG A 383 4.21 16.08 14.07
C ARG A 383 3.02 15.23 14.51
N ILE A 384 2.65 14.22 13.76
CA ILE A 384 1.58 13.28 14.12
C ILE A 384 2.12 12.32 15.17
N ARG A 385 1.51 12.31 16.35
CA ARG A 385 1.84 11.34 17.39
C ARG A 385 1.25 9.99 17.00
N VAL A 386 2.09 9.00 16.79
CA VAL A 386 1.65 7.61 16.76
C VAL A 386 1.34 7.23 18.21
N PRO A 387 0.12 6.84 18.56
CA PRO A 387 -0.13 6.28 19.87
C PRO A 387 0.84 5.10 20.03
N PRO A 388 1.53 4.98 21.18
CA PRO A 388 2.31 3.79 21.45
C PRO A 388 1.37 2.61 21.21
N ARG A 389 1.88 1.56 20.54
CA ARG A 389 1.11 0.31 20.45
C ARG A 389 0.49 0.10 21.81
N PRO A 390 -0.80 -0.25 21.93
CA PRO A 390 -1.20 -1.03 23.07
C PRO A 390 -0.27 -2.25 23.00
N GLN A 391 0.85 -2.20 23.68
CA GLN A 391 1.43 -3.42 24.16
C GLN A 391 0.25 -3.99 24.94
N GLU A 392 -0.43 -5.01 24.40
CA GLU A 392 -0.83 -6.10 25.28
C GLU A 392 0.51 -6.39 25.96
N GLN A 393 0.67 -5.81 27.13
CA GLN A 393 1.68 -6.23 28.08
C GLN A 393 1.21 -7.61 28.50
N LYS A 394 1.34 -8.61 27.60
CA LYS A 394 1.53 -9.97 28.08
C LYS A 394 2.74 -9.81 28.96
N PRO A 395 2.65 -10.07 30.25
CA PRO A 395 3.79 -9.92 31.13
C PRO A 395 4.97 -10.64 30.49
N LEU A 396 6.13 -10.01 30.51
CA LEU A 396 7.35 -10.64 30.00
C LEU A 396 7.40 -12.02 30.69
N PHE A 397 7.50 -13.11 29.90
CA PHE A 397 7.45 -14.48 30.41
C PHE A 397 6.05 -15.06 30.78
N ASP A 398 4.97 -14.49 30.27
CA ASP A 398 3.62 -15.08 30.39
C ASP A 398 3.58 -16.52 29.84
N ARG A 399 4.31 -16.79 28.77
CA ARG A 399 4.49 -18.14 28.21
C ARG A 399 5.94 -18.37 27.79
N ILE A 400 6.59 -19.37 28.35
CA ILE A 400 7.98 -19.74 28.02
C ILE A 400 8.00 -21.10 27.35
N LEU A 401 8.44 -21.11 26.08
CA LEU A 401 8.71 -22.36 25.36
C LEU A 401 10.08 -22.90 25.72
N VAL A 402 10.13 -24.10 26.24
CA VAL A 402 11.37 -24.78 26.64
C VAL A 402 11.61 -25.99 25.72
N PRO A 403 12.59 -25.94 24.81
CA PRO A 403 12.90 -27.11 23.99
C PRO A 403 13.57 -28.19 24.84
N VAL A 404 12.92 -29.34 24.92
CA VAL A 404 13.40 -30.51 25.68
C VAL A 404 13.86 -31.57 24.67
N ALA A 405 15.19 -31.71 24.52
CA ALA A 405 15.79 -32.62 23.54
C ALA A 405 16.93 -33.49 24.11
N ASN A 406 17.55 -33.04 25.20
CA ASN A 406 18.69 -33.74 25.83
C ASN A 406 18.47 -33.82 27.36
N PRO A 407 18.48 -35.02 27.95
CA PRO A 407 18.32 -35.21 29.40
C PRO A 407 19.31 -34.43 30.27
N GLU A 408 20.52 -34.18 29.77
CA GLU A 408 21.59 -33.49 30.53
C GLU A 408 21.32 -31.98 30.68
N THR A 409 20.64 -31.36 29.70
CA THR A 409 20.36 -29.92 29.70
C THR A 409 18.90 -29.61 30.13
N GLU A 410 18.05 -30.62 30.17
CA GLU A 410 16.62 -30.52 30.49
C GLU A 410 16.37 -29.84 31.84
N GLU A 411 17.03 -30.33 32.89
CA GLU A 411 16.87 -29.85 34.26
C GLU A 411 17.26 -28.37 34.40
N HIS A 412 18.39 -27.98 33.81
CA HIS A 412 18.85 -26.59 33.84
C HIS A 412 17.93 -25.62 33.10
N LEU A 413 17.46 -26.02 31.91
CA LEU A 413 16.55 -25.20 31.12
C LEU A 413 15.19 -25.05 31.78
N LEU A 414 14.63 -26.12 32.34
CA LEU A 414 13.33 -26.08 33.05
C LEU A 414 13.44 -25.28 34.34
N THR A 415 14.52 -25.42 35.10
CA THR A 415 14.76 -24.65 36.33
C THR A 415 14.88 -23.15 36.03
N LEU A 416 15.67 -22.77 35.01
CA LEU A 416 15.81 -21.38 34.60
C LEU A 416 14.45 -20.80 34.13
N ALA A 417 13.71 -21.54 33.31
CA ALA A 417 12.42 -21.12 32.83
C ALA A 417 11.39 -21.02 33.98
N ASN A 418 11.42 -21.90 34.96
CA ASN A 418 10.57 -21.82 36.14
C ASN A 418 10.84 -20.56 36.97
N ILE A 419 12.10 -20.19 37.16
CA ILE A 419 12.47 -18.95 37.86
C ILE A 419 11.88 -17.72 37.14
N LEU A 420 11.90 -17.72 35.81
CA LEU A 420 11.38 -16.60 35.01
C LEU A 420 9.85 -16.54 35.01
N THR A 421 9.14 -17.68 35.00
CA THR A 421 7.68 -17.72 35.03
C THR A 421 7.10 -17.40 36.42
N ARG A 422 7.82 -17.69 37.50
CA ARG A 422 7.38 -17.35 38.88
C ARG A 422 7.13 -15.86 39.08
N THR A 423 7.89 -14.99 38.40
CA THR A 423 7.75 -13.54 38.52
C THR A 423 6.49 -12.98 37.86
N THR A 424 5.83 -13.76 36.99
CA THR A 424 4.74 -13.31 36.12
C THR A 424 3.51 -14.23 36.18
N GLU A 425 3.52 -15.25 37.04
CA GLU A 425 2.49 -16.31 37.06
C GLU A 425 2.28 -16.97 35.67
N GLY A 426 3.36 -17.02 34.90
CA GLY A 426 3.35 -17.49 33.51
C GLY A 426 3.23 -19.02 33.39
N THR A 427 3.09 -19.49 32.14
CA THR A 427 2.96 -20.92 31.80
C THR A 427 4.21 -21.43 31.11
N LEU A 428 4.77 -22.52 31.59
CA LEU A 428 5.83 -23.26 30.94
C LEU A 428 5.29 -24.19 29.87
N LEU A 429 5.88 -24.15 28.69
CA LEU A 429 5.55 -24.96 27.53
C LEU A 429 6.73 -25.84 27.14
N PRO A 430 7.03 -26.94 27.85
CA PRO A 430 8.05 -27.89 27.45
C PRO A 430 7.66 -28.52 26.11
N LEU A 431 8.51 -28.35 25.10
CA LEU A 431 8.27 -28.87 23.75
C LEU A 431 9.35 -29.89 23.39
N HIS A 432 8.91 -31.07 23.00
CA HIS A 432 9.75 -32.04 22.30
C HIS A 432 9.24 -32.28 20.89
N VAL A 433 10.15 -32.22 19.89
CA VAL A 433 9.85 -32.47 18.48
C VAL A 433 10.45 -33.82 18.08
N ALA A 434 9.59 -34.81 17.82
CA ALA A 434 9.99 -36.08 17.23
C ALA A 434 10.15 -35.94 15.72
N ARG A 435 11.19 -36.55 15.14
CA ARG A 435 11.52 -36.43 13.72
C ARG A 435 10.78 -37.46 12.87
N LYS A 436 10.15 -37.01 11.80
CA LYS A 436 9.55 -37.88 10.79
C LYS A 436 10.56 -38.13 9.65
N VAL A 437 10.98 -39.40 9.49
CA VAL A 437 11.90 -39.84 8.40
C VAL A 437 11.19 -40.98 7.68
N ASP A 438 10.99 -40.85 6.37
CA ASP A 438 10.43 -41.89 5.48
C ASP A 438 9.21 -42.64 6.07
N ASP A 439 8.15 -41.91 6.45
CA ASP A 439 6.93 -42.42 7.09
C ASP A 439 7.12 -43.13 8.45
N ARG A 440 8.32 -43.18 9.00
CA ARG A 440 8.57 -43.61 10.36
C ARG A 440 8.77 -42.43 11.29
N ILE A 441 8.23 -42.47 12.47
CA ILE A 441 8.44 -41.47 13.52
C ILE A 441 9.54 -42.00 14.43
N GLU A 442 10.72 -41.37 14.33
CA GLU A 442 11.84 -41.69 15.23
C GLU A 442 11.73 -40.92 16.54
N GLY A 443 12.05 -41.55 17.65
CA GLY A 443 12.17 -40.89 18.94
C GLY A 443 10.86 -40.72 19.72
N LEU A 444 9.77 -41.38 19.37
CA LEU A 444 8.50 -41.32 20.12
C LEU A 444 8.60 -41.81 21.58
N GLU A 445 9.32 -42.87 21.81
CA GLU A 445 9.55 -43.38 23.18
C GLU A 445 10.42 -42.40 23.97
N HIS A 446 11.47 -41.89 23.35
CA HIS A 446 12.35 -40.87 23.94
C HIS A 446 11.58 -39.56 24.23
N GLN A 447 10.70 -39.12 23.31
CA GLN A 447 9.80 -38.00 23.53
C GLN A 447 8.92 -38.19 24.76
N ARG A 448 8.36 -39.36 24.92
CA ARG A 448 7.51 -39.70 26.06
C ARG A 448 8.29 -39.70 27.37
N GLU A 449 9.47 -40.32 27.37
CA GLU A 449 10.35 -40.40 28.53
C GLU A 449 10.79 -39.02 29.02
N LEU A 450 11.26 -38.14 28.11
CA LEU A 450 11.66 -36.79 28.46
C LEU A 450 10.49 -35.97 29.03
N LEU A 451 9.35 -35.97 28.37
CA LEU A 451 8.20 -35.20 28.83
C LEU A 451 7.56 -35.70 30.11
N GLU A 452 7.67 -37.01 30.43
CA GLU A 452 7.22 -37.59 31.71
C GLU A 452 8.17 -37.24 32.89
N ARG A 453 9.40 -36.81 32.62
CA ARG A 453 10.35 -36.31 33.62
C ARG A 453 10.09 -34.85 34.05
N VAL A 454 9.51 -34.03 33.17
CA VAL A 454 9.26 -32.61 33.42
C VAL A 454 8.54 -32.33 34.74
N PRO A 455 7.44 -32.95 35.08
CA PRO A 455 6.76 -32.73 36.35
C PRO A 455 7.57 -33.14 37.59
N LYS A 456 8.50 -34.11 37.43
CA LYS A 456 9.39 -34.57 38.51
C LYS A 456 10.53 -33.60 38.76
N ILE A 457 11.01 -32.91 37.70
CA ILE A 457 12.05 -31.93 37.79
C ILE A 457 11.54 -30.61 38.40
N LEU A 458 10.30 -30.25 38.07
CA LEU A 458 9.73 -28.97 38.46
C LEU A 458 9.13 -28.91 39.86
N GLU A 459 9.04 -29.97 40.60
CA GLU A 459 8.55 -30.13 42.02
C GLU A 459 7.77 -28.94 42.64
N ASP A 460 7.22 -28.04 41.79
CA ASP A 460 6.62 -26.76 42.14
C ASP A 460 5.11 -26.79 41.84
N PRO A 461 4.25 -26.84 42.86
CA PRO A 461 2.81 -26.90 42.65
C PRO A 461 2.20 -25.61 42.09
N GLU A 462 2.92 -24.48 42.12
CA GLU A 462 2.45 -23.20 41.61
C GLU A 462 2.81 -22.99 40.13
N CYS A 463 3.69 -23.83 39.57
CA CYS A 463 4.12 -23.72 38.18
C CYS A 463 3.07 -24.33 37.23
N ARG A 464 2.50 -23.51 36.36
CA ARG A 464 1.60 -23.99 35.30
C ARG A 464 2.42 -24.58 34.17
N VAL A 465 2.26 -25.89 33.92
CA VAL A 465 3.03 -26.59 32.88
C VAL A 465 2.07 -27.21 31.86
N GLU A 466 2.23 -26.90 30.62
CA GLU A 466 1.51 -27.49 29.48
C GLU A 466 2.51 -28.24 28.58
N LEU A 467 2.55 -29.57 28.69
CA LEU A 467 3.44 -30.41 27.88
C LEU A 467 3.05 -30.37 26.40
N GLN A 468 4.01 -30.07 25.53
CA GLN A 468 3.78 -29.97 24.08
C GLN A 468 4.53 -31.08 23.33
N ARG A 469 3.80 -31.78 22.47
CA ARG A 469 4.34 -32.87 21.63
C ARG A 469 4.17 -32.52 20.17
N ARG A 470 5.21 -32.65 19.38
CA ARG A 470 5.14 -32.42 17.95
C ARG A 470 5.93 -33.45 17.18
N VAL A 471 5.46 -33.72 15.96
CA VAL A 471 6.17 -34.54 14.98
C VAL A 471 6.36 -33.68 13.75
N ASP A 472 7.62 -33.50 13.31
CA ASP A 472 7.93 -32.72 12.14
C ASP A 472 9.16 -33.28 11.39
N LYS A 473 9.44 -32.78 10.19
CA LYS A 473 10.58 -33.22 9.38
C LYS A 473 11.93 -32.80 9.98
N SER A 474 11.94 -31.69 10.70
CA SER A 474 13.11 -31.22 11.42
C SER A 474 12.73 -30.57 12.76
N ILE A 475 13.66 -30.55 13.72
CA ILE A 475 13.44 -29.93 15.03
C ILE A 475 13.19 -28.41 14.91
N PRO A 476 13.99 -27.66 14.11
CA PRO A 476 13.74 -26.23 13.92
C PRO A 476 12.38 -25.90 13.30
N ASP A 477 11.95 -26.68 12.30
CA ASP A 477 10.65 -26.47 11.66
C ASP A 477 9.50 -26.72 12.63
N GLY A 478 9.56 -27.78 13.38
CA GLY A 478 8.56 -28.12 14.41
C GLY A 478 8.48 -27.06 15.52
N ALA A 479 9.60 -26.50 15.95
CA ALA A 479 9.65 -25.44 16.96
C ALA A 479 9.10 -24.11 16.38
N ASN A 480 9.50 -23.71 15.16
CA ASN A 480 9.05 -22.48 14.51
C ASN A 480 7.55 -22.47 14.23
N VAL A 481 7.01 -23.58 13.73
CA VAL A 481 5.56 -23.69 13.47
C VAL A 481 4.76 -23.70 14.78
N PHE A 482 5.30 -24.31 15.83
CA PHE A 482 4.66 -24.26 17.16
C PHE A 482 4.66 -22.83 17.70
N PHE A 483 5.79 -22.12 17.59
CA PHE A 483 5.92 -20.74 18.02
C PHE A 483 4.92 -19.83 17.31
N ALA A 484 4.78 -20.00 15.98
CA ALA A 484 3.82 -19.24 15.18
C ALA A 484 2.36 -19.47 15.55
N HIS A 485 2.00 -20.67 16.05
CA HIS A 485 0.61 -21.00 16.37
C HIS A 485 0.23 -20.77 17.84
N THR A 486 1.17 -20.79 18.75
CA THR A 486 0.88 -20.81 20.21
C THR A 486 1.28 -19.50 20.90
N MET A 487 2.24 -18.76 20.32
CA MET A 487 2.77 -17.52 20.90
C MET A 487 2.29 -16.26 20.16
N ALA A 488 1.56 -16.39 19.03
CA ALA A 488 0.89 -15.31 18.31
C ALA A 488 -0.51 -15.13 18.88
#